data_c72e31a0bcd485857d0451969fe68fc2
#
_entry.id   c72e31a0bcd485857d0451969fe68fc2
#
_cell.length_a   1.000
_cell.length_b   1.000
_cell.length_c   1.000
_cell.angle_alpha   90.00
_cell.angle_beta   90.00
_cell.angle_gamma   90.00
#
_symmetry.space_group_name_H-M   'P 1'
#
loop_
_entity.id
_entity.type
_entity.pdbx_description
1 polymer ?
#
loop_
_entity_poly.entity_id
_entity_poly.type
_entity_poly.pdbx_seq_one_letter_code
_entity_poly.pdbx_strand_id
1 'polypeptide(L)'
;IMYKRMIILTYALVFFSLFATACSDNNNETYVEPILSQIEVSKLVTENNKTYVSVDGKPFPFLGAQIRLDALLNCDKMTINEVENYFKKAQELGLNCVQIPISWNMVEPKENKYDYSIVNSILQFVNKYNLKMELLWFSTNMVGDSFSYLIPQYVLQEYNKRLSRNDEGNFWNYYGYQYTMILDDEWILERETKAITALFNHIRYWDSQNGDKHPVISAQIHNEPDALMRWRIDQKDLKYRDGTPLSKEKAWTMITNALNTVGKAVKNSSYRVV
;
A
#
# COMPACT_ATOMS: atom_id res chain seq x y z
N ILE A 1 61.80 1.85 -29.48
CA ILE A 1 60.36 1.71 -29.88
C ILE A 1 59.77 0.40 -29.34
N MET A 2 60.62 -0.64 -29.05
CA MET A 2 60.09 -1.94 -28.54
C MET A 2 59.76 -1.95 -27.03
N TYR A 3 60.32 -1.09 -26.21
CA TYR A 3 60.14 -1.10 -24.76
C TYR A 3 58.78 -0.47 -24.27
N LYS A 4 58.20 0.44 -25.05
CA LYS A 4 56.88 1.05 -24.68
C LYS A 4 55.67 0.16 -24.95
N ARG A 5 55.76 -0.86 -25.79
CA ARG A 5 54.62 -1.78 -26.07
C ARG A 5 54.52 -2.92 -25.05
N MET A 6 55.57 -3.25 -24.33
CA MET A 6 55.57 -4.34 -23.34
C MET A 6 54.99 -3.92 -22.00
N ILE A 7 55.04 -2.63 -21.63
CA ILE A 7 54.50 -2.12 -20.37
C ILE A 7 52.96 -1.99 -20.41
N ILE A 8 52.38 -1.73 -21.60
CA ILE A 8 50.91 -1.61 -21.75
C ILE A 8 50.21 -2.98 -21.69
N LEU A 9 50.87 -4.05 -22.12
CA LEU A 9 50.31 -5.41 -22.07
C LEU A 9 50.30 -6.00 -20.65
N THR A 10 51.23 -5.59 -19.79
CA THR A 10 51.34 -6.08 -18.41
C THR A 10 50.26 -5.43 -17.49
N TYR A 11 49.88 -4.18 -17.77
CA TYR A 11 48.80 -3.52 -17.02
C TYR A 11 47.41 -4.00 -17.41
N ALA A 12 47.20 -4.43 -18.65
CA ALA A 12 45.91 -4.98 -19.09
C ALA A 12 45.65 -6.38 -18.52
N LEU A 13 46.68 -7.18 -18.25
CA LEU A 13 46.53 -8.52 -17.67
C LEU A 13 46.33 -8.50 -16.14
N VAL A 14 46.80 -7.46 -15.44
CA VAL A 14 46.58 -7.31 -13.99
C VAL A 14 45.15 -6.79 -13.69
N PHE A 15 44.54 -6.02 -14.60
CA PHE A 15 43.17 -5.55 -14.43
C PHE A 15 42.12 -6.64 -14.72
N PHE A 16 42.42 -7.64 -15.53
CA PHE A 16 41.52 -8.75 -15.85
C PHE A 16 41.51 -9.86 -14.79
N SER A 17 42.55 -9.97 -13.98
CA SER A 17 42.60 -10.97 -12.89
C SER A 17 41.92 -10.53 -11.58
N LEU A 18 41.52 -9.26 -11.45
CA LEU A 18 40.81 -8.74 -10.29
C LEU A 18 39.28 -8.80 -10.43
N PHE A 19 38.74 -9.13 -11.62
CA PHE A 19 37.29 -9.29 -11.83
C PHE A 19 36.83 -10.76 -11.85
N ALA A 20 37.72 -11.73 -11.71
CA ALA A 20 37.37 -13.16 -11.82
C ALA A 20 37.22 -13.87 -10.45
N THR A 21 37.33 -13.16 -9.33
CA THR A 21 37.17 -13.76 -7.98
C THR A 21 36.01 -13.23 -7.17
N ALA A 22 35.01 -12.60 -7.81
CA ALA A 22 33.80 -12.13 -7.15
C ALA A 22 32.53 -12.88 -7.63
N CYS A 23 32.61 -14.20 -7.78
CA CYS A 23 31.43 -15.02 -8.03
C CYS A 23 31.64 -16.40 -7.40
N SER A 24 31.48 -16.48 -6.08
CA SER A 24 30.91 -17.61 -5.35
C SER A 24 30.90 -17.34 -3.84
N ASP A 25 29.96 -16.55 -3.41
CA ASP A 25 29.41 -16.72 -2.07
C ASP A 25 27.89 -16.78 -2.22
N ASN A 26 27.39 -18.03 -2.25
CA ASN A 26 25.97 -18.34 -2.08
C ASN A 26 25.56 -18.08 -0.61
N ASN A 27 25.72 -16.87 -0.15
CA ASN A 27 25.02 -16.40 1.04
C ASN A 27 23.70 -15.81 0.58
N ASN A 28 22.64 -16.64 0.54
CA ASN A 28 21.25 -16.20 0.50
C ASN A 28 20.88 -15.48 1.82
N GLU A 29 21.64 -14.48 2.20
CA GLU A 29 21.17 -13.51 3.17
C GLU A 29 20.08 -12.70 2.48
N THR A 30 18.84 -12.93 2.89
CA THR A 30 17.70 -12.10 2.49
C THR A 30 18.02 -10.67 2.96
N TYR A 31 18.29 -9.77 2.01
CA TYR A 31 18.51 -8.35 2.33
C TYR A 31 17.27 -7.84 3.07
N VAL A 32 17.47 -7.34 4.28
CA VAL A 32 16.45 -6.71 5.09
C VAL A 32 16.71 -5.21 5.07
N GLU A 33 15.75 -4.46 4.58
CA GLU A 33 15.84 -2.99 4.56
C GLU A 33 15.97 -2.44 5.97
N PRO A 34 16.87 -1.48 6.22
CA PRO A 34 17.00 -0.87 7.53
C PRO A 34 15.78 -0.02 7.88
N ILE A 35 15.30 -0.14 9.09
CA ILE A 35 14.27 0.77 9.62
C ILE A 35 14.95 2.10 9.96
N LEU A 36 14.61 3.14 9.21
CA LEU A 36 15.16 4.47 9.39
C LEU A 36 14.43 5.24 10.51
N SER A 37 15.04 6.32 10.96
CA SER A 37 14.39 7.25 11.90
C SER A 37 13.09 7.80 11.34
N GLN A 38 12.11 7.98 12.22
CA GLN A 38 10.80 8.49 11.87
C GLN A 38 10.86 9.93 11.38
N ILE A 39 10.12 10.23 10.33
CA ILE A 39 9.86 11.59 9.84
C ILE A 39 8.36 11.89 9.83
N GLU A 40 7.99 13.15 9.97
CA GLU A 40 6.61 13.63 9.79
C GLU A 40 6.55 14.43 8.49
N VAL A 41 5.98 13.83 7.46
CA VAL A 41 5.88 14.42 6.11
C VAL A 41 4.70 15.38 6.03
N SER A 42 3.59 15.00 6.63
CA SER A 42 2.37 15.80 6.62
C SER A 42 1.62 15.71 7.94
N LYS A 43 0.85 16.76 8.22
CA LYS A 43 -0.04 16.84 9.40
C LYS A 43 -1.20 17.77 9.16
N LEU A 44 -2.26 17.63 9.97
CA LEU A 44 -3.31 18.63 10.06
C LEU A 44 -2.84 19.80 10.93
N VAL A 45 -3.03 20.99 10.42
CA VAL A 45 -2.74 22.26 11.13
C VAL A 45 -4.02 23.05 11.22
N THR A 46 -4.33 23.57 12.42
CA THR A 46 -5.47 24.47 12.63
C THR A 46 -4.96 25.84 13.07
N GLU A 47 -5.20 26.83 12.24
CA GLU A 47 -4.83 28.24 12.50
C GLU A 47 -6.00 29.14 12.12
N ASN A 48 -6.30 30.12 12.96
CA ASN A 48 -7.38 31.08 12.72
C ASN A 48 -8.73 30.40 12.38
N ASN A 49 -9.07 29.33 13.08
CA ASN A 49 -10.29 28.51 12.87
C ASN A 49 -10.36 27.85 11.47
N LYS A 50 -9.26 27.71 10.76
CA LYS A 50 -9.14 26.98 9.51
C LYS A 50 -8.22 25.79 9.68
N THR A 51 -8.66 24.63 9.24
CA THR A 51 -7.85 23.40 9.25
C THR A 51 -7.42 23.08 7.83
N TYR A 52 -6.14 22.79 7.67
CA TYR A 52 -5.54 22.41 6.38
C TYR A 52 -4.51 21.30 6.57
N VAL A 53 -4.18 20.61 5.50
CA VAL A 53 -3.03 19.71 5.46
C VAL A 53 -1.77 20.51 5.21
N SER A 54 -0.80 20.36 6.10
CA SER A 54 0.55 20.87 5.91
C SER A 54 1.46 19.75 5.41
N VAL A 55 2.18 19.99 4.33
CA VAL A 55 3.21 19.09 3.77
C VAL A 55 4.54 19.85 3.83
N ASP A 56 5.56 19.24 4.41
CA ASP A 56 6.87 19.89 4.60
C ASP A 56 6.78 21.28 5.25
N GLY A 57 5.85 21.44 6.19
CA GLY A 57 5.62 22.69 6.90
C GLY A 57 4.85 23.77 6.12
N LYS A 58 4.30 23.46 4.94
CA LYS A 58 3.55 24.42 4.10
C LYS A 58 2.13 23.92 3.84
N PRO A 59 1.12 24.80 3.76
CA PRO A 59 -0.22 24.42 3.32
C PRO A 59 -0.19 23.74 1.94
N PHE A 60 -0.87 22.61 1.83
CA PHE A 60 -0.96 21.86 0.58
C PHE A 60 -2.43 21.80 0.10
N PRO A 61 -2.79 22.58 -0.92
CA PRO A 61 -4.11 22.48 -1.55
C PRO A 61 -4.13 21.27 -2.48
N PHE A 62 -5.02 20.31 -2.21
CA PHE A 62 -5.18 19.13 -3.06
C PHE A 62 -5.91 19.49 -4.36
N LEU A 63 -5.23 19.28 -5.48
CA LEU A 63 -5.81 19.29 -6.82
C LEU A 63 -5.44 17.96 -7.48
N GLY A 64 -6.26 16.95 -7.30
CA GLY A 64 -5.90 15.58 -7.62
C GLY A 64 -6.92 14.83 -8.44
N ALA A 65 -6.49 13.66 -8.93
CA ALA A 65 -7.35 12.66 -9.56
C ALA A 65 -7.00 11.27 -9.04
N GLN A 66 -7.99 10.38 -8.99
CA GLN A 66 -7.78 8.98 -8.66
C GLN A 66 -7.37 8.21 -9.91
N ILE A 67 -6.29 7.43 -9.79
CA ILE A 67 -5.88 6.43 -10.77
C ILE A 67 -6.15 5.05 -10.16
N ARG A 68 -7.17 4.35 -10.65
CA ARG A 68 -7.59 3.04 -10.15
C ARG A 68 -6.58 1.95 -10.55
N LEU A 69 -5.38 2.03 -9.97
CA LEU A 69 -4.27 1.10 -10.23
C LEU A 69 -4.72 -0.37 -10.09
N ASP A 70 -5.52 -0.66 -9.08
CA ASP A 70 -6.08 -1.98 -8.82
C ASP A 70 -6.88 -2.51 -10.02
N ALA A 71 -7.74 -1.68 -10.61
CA ALA A 71 -8.55 -2.04 -11.78
C ALA A 71 -7.68 -2.13 -13.05
N LEU A 72 -6.82 -1.14 -13.28
CA LEU A 72 -5.96 -1.11 -14.48
C LEU A 72 -5.08 -2.37 -14.59
N LEU A 73 -4.46 -2.80 -13.49
CA LEU A 73 -3.60 -3.97 -13.49
C LEU A 73 -4.41 -5.30 -13.50
N ASN A 74 -5.49 -5.39 -12.72
CA ASN A 74 -6.19 -6.66 -12.51
C ASN A 74 -7.38 -6.89 -13.46
N CYS A 75 -8.11 -5.84 -13.86
CA CYS A 75 -9.24 -5.94 -14.78
C CYS A 75 -8.83 -5.64 -16.22
N ASP A 76 -8.17 -4.51 -16.45
CA ASP A 76 -7.80 -4.06 -17.80
C ASP A 76 -6.51 -4.70 -18.31
N LYS A 77 -5.79 -5.44 -17.43
CA LYS A 77 -4.55 -6.16 -17.75
C LYS A 77 -3.43 -5.28 -18.29
N MET A 78 -3.42 -4.02 -17.90
CA MET A 78 -2.36 -3.09 -18.26
C MET A 78 -1.05 -3.48 -17.58
N THR A 79 0.05 -3.23 -18.26
CA THR A 79 1.38 -3.28 -17.67
C THR A 79 1.64 -2.04 -16.83
N ILE A 80 2.56 -2.14 -15.87
CA ILE A 80 2.92 -0.96 -15.05
C ILE A 80 3.47 0.20 -15.89
N ASN A 81 4.15 -0.10 -17.01
CA ASN A 81 4.67 0.92 -17.91
C ASN A 81 3.55 1.68 -18.66
N GLU A 82 2.44 1.01 -18.97
CA GLU A 82 1.28 1.67 -19.58
C GLU A 82 0.57 2.58 -18.58
N VAL A 83 0.58 2.22 -17.29
CA VAL A 83 0.02 3.03 -16.21
C VAL A 83 0.75 4.36 -16.07
N GLU A 84 2.03 4.46 -16.41
CA GLU A 84 2.80 5.70 -16.35
C GLU A 84 2.14 6.86 -17.12
N ASN A 85 1.44 6.57 -18.23
CA ASN A 85 0.76 7.59 -19.02
C ASN A 85 -0.30 8.39 -18.24
N TYR A 86 -0.92 7.80 -17.23
CA TYR A 86 -1.90 8.48 -16.38
C TYR A 86 -1.23 9.54 -15.49
N PHE A 87 -0.02 9.28 -15.01
CA PHE A 87 0.77 10.26 -14.23
C PHE A 87 1.22 11.43 -15.11
N LYS A 88 1.69 11.13 -16.32
CA LYS A 88 2.01 12.16 -17.32
C LYS A 88 0.79 13.03 -17.59
N LYS A 89 -0.39 12.41 -17.80
CA LYS A 89 -1.63 13.13 -18.05
C LYS A 89 -2.07 13.99 -16.87
N ALA A 90 -1.92 13.50 -15.65
CA ALA A 90 -2.18 14.26 -14.42
C ALA A 90 -1.33 15.55 -14.39
N GLN A 91 -0.03 15.44 -14.66
CA GLN A 91 0.87 16.60 -14.77
C GLN A 91 0.43 17.59 -15.87
N GLU A 92 0.13 17.09 -17.06
CA GLU A 92 -0.33 17.92 -18.19
C GLU A 92 -1.62 18.70 -17.87
N LEU A 93 -2.49 18.11 -17.04
CA LEU A 93 -3.73 18.76 -16.56
C LEU A 93 -3.49 19.74 -15.40
N GLY A 94 -2.25 19.93 -14.96
CA GLY A 94 -1.90 20.81 -13.85
C GLY A 94 -2.29 20.29 -12.48
N LEU A 95 -2.51 18.97 -12.33
CA LEU A 95 -2.76 18.37 -11.03
C LEU A 95 -1.46 18.35 -10.21
N ASN A 96 -1.59 18.42 -8.88
CA ASN A 96 -0.48 18.33 -7.94
C ASN A 96 -0.48 17.04 -7.10
N CYS A 97 -1.55 16.27 -7.17
CA CYS A 97 -1.72 15.06 -6.41
C CYS A 97 -2.43 13.96 -7.21
N VAL A 98 -2.11 12.72 -6.93
CA VAL A 98 -2.82 11.53 -7.42
C VAL A 98 -3.22 10.64 -6.26
N GLN A 99 -4.41 10.04 -6.33
CA GLN A 99 -4.88 9.04 -5.38
C GLN A 99 -4.68 7.66 -5.99
N ILE A 100 -3.93 6.80 -5.32
CA ILE A 100 -3.52 5.50 -5.85
C ILE A 100 -3.92 4.38 -4.88
N PRO A 101 -4.82 3.48 -5.28
CA PRO A 101 -5.06 2.26 -4.53
C PRO A 101 -3.83 1.34 -4.53
N ILE A 102 -3.35 1.03 -3.34
CA ILE A 102 -2.35 0.00 -3.09
C ILE A 102 -3.03 -1.09 -2.27
N SER A 103 -3.08 -2.28 -2.81
CA SER A 103 -3.73 -3.39 -2.11
C SER A 103 -2.75 -4.16 -1.23
N TRP A 104 -3.28 -4.80 -0.20
CA TRP A 104 -2.50 -5.67 0.68
C TRP A 104 -1.78 -6.77 -0.12
N ASN A 105 -2.48 -7.41 -1.07
CA ASN A 105 -1.88 -8.45 -1.90
C ASN A 105 -0.73 -7.95 -2.81
N MET A 106 -0.75 -6.69 -3.23
CA MET A 106 0.37 -6.10 -3.98
C MET A 106 1.63 -6.02 -3.14
N VAL A 107 1.48 -5.77 -1.83
CA VAL A 107 2.59 -5.55 -0.90
C VAL A 107 3.07 -6.86 -0.28
N GLU A 108 2.16 -7.75 0.09
CA GLU A 108 2.45 -9.02 0.78
C GLU A 108 1.71 -10.18 0.11
N PRO A 109 2.14 -10.61 -1.08
CA PRO A 109 1.46 -11.71 -1.82
C PRO A 109 1.54 -13.07 -1.10
N LYS A 110 2.49 -13.24 -0.20
CA LYS A 110 2.68 -14.41 0.66
C LYS A 110 3.03 -13.96 2.07
N GLU A 111 2.61 -14.71 3.06
CA GLU A 111 2.84 -14.37 4.48
C GLU A 111 4.31 -14.03 4.77
N ASN A 112 4.56 -12.84 5.31
CA ASN A 112 5.88 -12.28 5.61
C ASN A 112 6.84 -12.21 4.40
N LYS A 113 6.30 -12.18 3.17
CA LYS A 113 7.07 -11.98 1.94
C LYS A 113 6.56 -10.74 1.22
N TYR A 114 7.35 -9.69 1.30
CA TYR A 114 6.99 -8.39 0.73
C TYR A 114 7.53 -8.24 -0.70
N ASP A 115 6.72 -7.65 -1.56
CA ASP A 115 7.09 -7.25 -2.92
C ASP A 115 6.69 -5.77 -3.11
N TYR A 116 7.69 -4.93 -3.28
CA TYR A 116 7.50 -3.50 -3.47
C TYR A 116 7.71 -3.04 -4.92
N SER A 117 7.84 -3.95 -5.87
CA SER A 117 8.16 -3.64 -7.27
C SER A 117 7.16 -2.66 -7.90
N ILE A 118 5.87 -2.90 -7.72
CA ILE A 118 4.81 -2.01 -8.20
C ILE A 118 4.84 -0.68 -7.45
N VAL A 119 4.99 -0.71 -6.13
CA VAL A 119 5.07 0.50 -5.29
C VAL A 119 6.25 1.37 -5.73
N ASN A 120 7.42 0.79 -5.94
CA ASN A 120 8.61 1.50 -6.42
C ASN A 120 8.38 2.19 -7.75
N SER A 121 7.72 1.50 -8.70
CA SER A 121 7.36 2.10 -9.98
C SER A 121 6.42 3.30 -9.82
N ILE A 122 5.41 3.19 -8.96
CA ILE A 122 4.49 4.29 -8.67
C ILE A 122 5.22 5.47 -8.02
N LEU A 123 6.07 5.23 -7.02
CA LEU A 123 6.86 6.29 -6.38
C LEU A 123 7.80 6.99 -7.37
N GLN A 124 8.38 6.23 -8.29
CA GLN A 124 9.18 6.76 -9.40
C GLN A 124 8.34 7.69 -10.29
N PHE A 125 7.13 7.28 -10.70
CA PHE A 125 6.25 8.11 -11.54
C PHE A 125 5.82 9.38 -10.82
N VAL A 126 5.42 9.27 -9.54
CA VAL A 126 5.09 10.43 -8.69
C VAL A 126 6.25 11.45 -8.68
N ASN A 127 7.48 10.99 -8.44
CA ASN A 127 8.67 11.85 -8.43
C ASN A 127 9.00 12.41 -9.83
N LYS A 128 8.91 11.59 -10.87
CA LYS A 128 9.21 11.96 -12.27
C LYS A 128 8.31 13.09 -12.77
N TYR A 129 7.01 13.02 -12.42
CA TYR A 129 6.02 14.00 -12.86
C TYR A 129 5.74 15.10 -11.84
N ASN A 130 6.59 15.21 -10.80
CA ASN A 130 6.49 16.23 -9.73
C ASN A 130 5.08 16.30 -9.12
N LEU A 131 4.50 15.13 -8.86
CA LEU A 131 3.23 14.96 -8.18
C LEU A 131 3.46 14.57 -6.72
N LYS A 132 2.42 14.67 -5.91
CA LYS A 132 2.31 14.00 -4.61
C LYS A 132 1.28 12.88 -4.71
N MET A 133 1.29 11.97 -3.75
CA MET A 133 0.41 10.82 -3.73
C MET A 133 -0.37 10.74 -2.42
N GLU A 134 -1.67 10.54 -2.51
CA GLU A 134 -2.49 9.96 -1.47
C GLU A 134 -2.58 8.45 -1.70
N LEU A 135 -2.09 7.68 -0.73
CA LEU A 135 -2.15 6.22 -0.78
C LEU A 135 -3.50 5.75 -0.27
N LEU A 136 -4.24 5.01 -1.08
CA LEU A 136 -5.49 4.37 -0.67
C LEU A 136 -5.18 2.91 -0.32
N TRP A 137 -5.22 2.57 0.98
CA TRP A 137 -4.96 1.21 1.42
C TRP A 137 -6.21 0.34 1.25
N PHE A 138 -6.17 -0.52 0.24
CA PHE A 138 -7.25 -1.46 -0.06
C PHE A 138 -6.95 -2.82 0.55
N SER A 139 -7.82 -3.27 1.45
CA SER A 139 -7.67 -4.53 2.17
C SER A 139 -9.04 -5.18 2.46
N THR A 140 -9.28 -5.58 3.67
CA THR A 140 -10.40 -6.43 4.11
C THR A 140 -11.79 -5.79 4.05
N ASN A 141 -11.89 -4.47 3.95
CA ASN A 141 -13.18 -3.78 3.84
C ASN A 141 -13.82 -3.88 2.46
N MET A 142 -13.05 -4.30 1.46
CA MET A 142 -13.57 -4.50 0.11
C MET A 142 -14.52 -5.70 0.05
N VAL A 143 -15.44 -5.66 -0.89
CA VAL A 143 -16.53 -6.63 -1.01
C VAL A 143 -16.40 -7.37 -2.33
N GLY A 144 -16.63 -8.68 -2.31
CA GLY A 144 -16.85 -9.45 -3.50
C GLY A 144 -15.60 -9.95 -4.22
N ASP A 145 -15.67 -10.00 -5.54
CA ASP A 145 -14.64 -10.56 -6.41
C ASP A 145 -13.29 -9.84 -6.30
N SER A 146 -13.30 -8.62 -5.80
CA SER A 146 -12.08 -7.85 -5.50
C SER A 146 -11.14 -8.55 -4.53
N PHE A 147 -11.63 -9.44 -3.67
CA PHE A 147 -10.78 -10.20 -2.76
C PHE A 147 -9.71 -11.01 -3.47
N SER A 148 -10.00 -11.52 -4.67
CA SER A 148 -9.06 -12.34 -5.44
C SER A 148 -7.75 -11.62 -5.78
N TYR A 149 -7.75 -10.30 -5.84
CA TYR A 149 -6.57 -9.50 -6.14
C TYR A 149 -6.21 -8.43 -5.09
N LEU A 150 -7.10 -8.16 -4.13
CA LEU A 150 -6.84 -7.16 -3.08
C LEU A 150 -6.26 -7.77 -1.81
N ILE A 151 -6.66 -9.00 -1.47
CA ILE A 151 -6.28 -9.68 -0.23
C ILE A 151 -5.36 -10.86 -0.55
N PRO A 152 -4.27 -11.07 0.23
CA PRO A 152 -3.36 -12.19 0.03
C PRO A 152 -4.06 -13.55 0.15
N GLN A 153 -3.62 -14.53 -0.65
CA GLN A 153 -4.19 -15.87 -0.65
C GLN A 153 -4.12 -16.57 0.70
N TYR A 154 -3.06 -16.37 1.48
CA TYR A 154 -2.94 -16.95 2.80
C TYR A 154 -3.99 -16.43 3.78
N VAL A 155 -4.43 -15.16 3.61
CA VAL A 155 -5.54 -14.59 4.36
C VAL A 155 -6.86 -15.22 3.91
N LEU A 156 -7.06 -15.39 2.60
CA LEU A 156 -8.26 -16.00 2.03
C LEU A 156 -8.42 -17.48 2.42
N GLN A 157 -7.34 -18.21 2.68
CA GLN A 157 -7.41 -19.58 3.20
C GLN A 157 -8.10 -19.68 4.57
N GLU A 158 -8.02 -18.58 5.35
CA GLU A 158 -8.69 -18.47 6.64
C GLU A 158 -10.06 -17.76 6.58
N TYR A 159 -10.46 -17.28 5.39
CA TYR A 159 -11.62 -16.40 5.24
C TYR A 159 -12.94 -17.00 5.74
N ASN A 160 -13.11 -18.32 5.60
CA ASN A 160 -14.31 -19.02 6.07
C ASN A 160 -14.55 -18.87 7.58
N LYS A 161 -13.50 -18.63 8.34
CA LYS A 161 -13.58 -18.43 9.80
C LYS A 161 -13.90 -16.96 10.15
N ARG A 162 -13.60 -16.03 9.24
CA ARG A 162 -13.57 -14.58 9.49
C ARG A 162 -14.55 -13.78 8.65
N LEU A 163 -15.37 -14.45 7.85
CA LEU A 163 -16.39 -13.79 7.06
C LEU A 163 -17.69 -13.63 7.85
N SER A 164 -18.36 -12.53 7.65
CA SER A 164 -19.76 -12.35 8.04
C SER A 164 -20.67 -13.13 7.11
N ARG A 165 -21.83 -13.60 7.64
CA ARG A 165 -22.80 -14.38 6.93
C ARG A 165 -24.20 -13.78 7.08
N ASN A 166 -25.05 -14.05 6.10
CA ASN A 166 -26.49 -13.79 6.21
C ASN A 166 -27.20 -14.83 7.09
N ASP A 167 -28.50 -14.66 7.32
CA ASP A 167 -29.34 -15.52 8.17
C ASP A 167 -29.32 -16.99 7.74
N GLU A 168 -29.12 -17.30 6.48
CA GLU A 168 -29.07 -18.63 5.92
C GLU A 168 -27.71 -19.31 6.10
N GLY A 169 -26.76 -18.62 6.73
CA GLY A 169 -25.38 -19.09 6.89
C GLY A 169 -24.54 -19.00 5.62
N ASN A 170 -25.10 -18.41 4.57
CA ASN A 170 -24.37 -18.11 3.34
C ASN A 170 -23.55 -16.84 3.49
N PHE A 171 -22.51 -16.71 2.67
CA PHE A 171 -21.81 -15.46 2.57
C PHE A 171 -22.73 -14.39 1.99
N TRP A 172 -22.63 -13.20 2.53
CA TRP A 172 -23.43 -12.11 2.05
C TRP A 172 -23.10 -11.77 0.58
N ASN A 173 -24.14 -11.50 -0.21
CA ASN A 173 -24.03 -11.18 -1.62
C ASN A 173 -24.62 -9.77 -1.86
N TYR A 174 -23.79 -8.85 -2.32
CA TYR A 174 -24.18 -7.50 -2.69
C TYR A 174 -23.65 -7.17 -4.09
N TYR A 175 -24.51 -6.83 -5.01
CA TYR A 175 -24.19 -6.63 -6.42
C TYR A 175 -23.41 -7.81 -7.06
N GLY A 176 -23.76 -9.04 -6.70
CA GLY A 176 -23.01 -10.22 -7.14
C GLY A 176 -21.77 -10.53 -6.34
N TYR A 177 -21.39 -9.71 -5.37
CA TYR A 177 -20.26 -9.91 -4.49
C TYR A 177 -20.64 -10.79 -3.30
N GLN A 178 -19.79 -11.75 -2.97
CA GLN A 178 -20.15 -12.83 -2.06
C GLN A 178 -19.63 -12.67 -0.64
N TYR A 179 -18.64 -11.80 -0.41
CA TYR A 179 -17.89 -11.81 0.83
C TYR A 179 -17.75 -10.43 1.46
N THR A 180 -17.77 -10.43 2.78
CA THR A 180 -17.34 -9.32 3.62
C THR A 180 -16.61 -9.90 4.82
N MET A 181 -15.41 -9.44 5.06
CA MET A 181 -14.61 -9.87 6.21
C MET A 181 -15.05 -9.14 7.49
N ILE A 182 -14.77 -9.75 8.63
CA ILE A 182 -14.91 -9.11 9.93
C ILE A 182 -13.71 -8.18 10.10
N LEU A 183 -13.97 -6.86 10.07
CA LEU A 183 -12.92 -5.85 9.95
C LEU A 183 -12.02 -5.76 11.20
N ASP A 184 -12.55 -6.08 12.38
CA ASP A 184 -11.83 -6.03 13.66
C ASP A 184 -11.41 -7.40 14.21
N ASP A 185 -11.34 -8.42 13.35
CA ASP A 185 -10.76 -9.71 13.72
C ASP A 185 -9.28 -9.52 14.09
N GLU A 186 -8.89 -9.92 15.30
CA GLU A 186 -7.56 -9.67 15.85
C GLU A 186 -6.45 -10.27 14.97
N TRP A 187 -6.68 -11.47 14.42
CA TRP A 187 -5.70 -12.14 13.56
C TRP A 187 -5.50 -11.39 12.25
N ILE A 188 -6.59 -10.86 11.65
CA ILE A 188 -6.52 -10.04 10.43
C ILE A 188 -5.81 -8.74 10.72
N LEU A 189 -6.22 -8.02 11.78
CA LEU A 189 -5.65 -6.73 12.14
C LEU A 189 -4.15 -6.81 12.46
N GLU A 190 -3.72 -7.87 13.14
CA GLU A 190 -2.29 -8.09 13.41
C GLU A 190 -1.49 -8.18 12.12
N ARG A 191 -1.97 -8.92 11.12
CA ARG A 191 -1.29 -9.10 9.83
C ARG A 191 -1.36 -7.88 8.96
N GLU A 192 -2.53 -7.28 8.88
CA GLU A 192 -2.72 -6.06 8.11
C GLU A 192 -1.85 -4.91 8.63
N THR A 193 -1.76 -4.74 9.95
CA THR A 193 -0.90 -3.71 10.55
C THR A 193 0.58 -3.98 10.30
N LYS A 194 1.02 -5.23 10.30
CA LYS A 194 2.40 -5.57 9.89
C LYS A 194 2.67 -5.20 8.44
N ALA A 195 1.75 -5.55 7.55
CA ALA A 195 1.92 -5.27 6.11
C ALA A 195 1.98 -3.76 5.81
N ILE A 196 1.05 -2.98 6.36
CA ILE A 196 1.04 -1.53 6.12
C ILE A 196 2.23 -0.83 6.80
N THR A 197 2.65 -1.30 7.98
CA THR A 197 3.87 -0.78 8.64
C THR A 197 5.10 -1.05 7.78
N ALA A 198 5.23 -2.26 7.25
CA ALA A 198 6.34 -2.63 6.37
C ALA A 198 6.34 -1.76 5.09
N LEU A 199 5.16 -1.52 4.50
CA LEU A 199 5.02 -0.63 3.35
C LEU A 199 5.50 0.81 3.66
N PHE A 200 5.07 1.41 4.76
CA PHE A 200 5.46 2.78 5.09
C PHE A 200 6.93 2.88 5.52
N ASN A 201 7.51 1.86 6.13
CA ASN A 201 8.95 1.78 6.37
C ASN A 201 9.74 1.67 5.06
N HIS A 202 9.24 0.87 4.11
CA HIS A 202 9.81 0.79 2.77
C HIS A 202 9.74 2.14 2.02
N ILE A 203 8.60 2.83 2.06
CA ILE A 203 8.45 4.16 1.46
C ILE A 203 9.49 5.12 2.05
N ARG A 204 9.72 5.09 3.36
CA ARG A 204 10.76 5.91 4.02
C ARG A 204 12.16 5.56 3.50
N TYR A 205 12.48 4.26 3.42
CA TYR A 205 13.77 3.80 2.90
C TYR A 205 13.93 4.22 1.43
N TRP A 206 12.95 3.95 0.59
CA TRP A 206 12.97 4.31 -0.82
C TRP A 206 13.15 5.82 -1.03
N ASP A 207 12.41 6.64 -0.31
CA ASP A 207 12.46 8.10 -0.39
C ASP A 207 13.86 8.63 -0.01
N SER A 208 14.46 8.08 1.03
CA SER A 208 15.84 8.43 1.44
C SER A 208 16.88 8.13 0.38
N GLN A 209 16.65 7.12 -0.45
CA GLN A 209 17.54 6.78 -1.57
C GLN A 209 17.24 7.60 -2.85
N ASN A 210 16.11 8.32 -2.88
CA ASN A 210 15.62 9.06 -4.04
C ASN A 210 15.46 10.58 -3.80
N GLY A 211 16.18 11.10 -2.82
CA GLY A 211 16.38 12.54 -2.58
C GLY A 211 15.40 13.17 -1.62
N ASP A 212 14.78 12.40 -0.71
CA ASP A 212 13.85 12.85 0.34
C ASP A 212 12.78 13.83 -0.20
N LYS A 213 12.10 13.42 -1.27
CA LYS A 213 11.09 14.23 -1.95
C LYS A 213 9.70 14.11 -1.35
N HIS A 214 9.53 13.22 -0.39
CA HIS A 214 8.27 12.97 0.30
C HIS A 214 7.10 12.74 -0.67
N PRO A 215 7.15 11.68 -1.50
CA PRO A 215 6.16 11.44 -2.54
C PRO A 215 4.78 11.14 -1.99
N VAL A 216 4.66 10.42 -0.87
CA VAL A 216 3.38 10.09 -0.23
C VAL A 216 3.09 11.10 0.87
N ILE A 217 1.93 11.75 0.81
CA ILE A 217 1.57 12.83 1.74
C ILE A 217 0.29 12.58 2.54
N SER A 218 -0.45 11.53 2.21
CA SER A 218 -1.68 11.16 2.89
C SER A 218 -1.94 9.68 2.72
N ALA A 219 -2.66 9.08 3.68
CA ALA A 219 -3.10 7.70 3.62
C ALA A 219 -4.58 7.57 3.99
N GLN A 220 -5.41 7.14 3.04
CA GLN A 220 -6.76 6.68 3.33
C GLN A 220 -6.69 5.22 3.78
N ILE A 221 -7.18 4.94 4.98
CA ILE A 221 -7.28 3.58 5.49
C ILE A 221 -8.64 3.00 5.13
N HIS A 222 -8.62 1.93 4.37
CA HIS A 222 -9.79 1.26 3.81
C HIS A 222 -10.61 2.14 2.85
N ASN A 223 -11.49 1.50 2.09
CA ASN A 223 -12.38 2.20 1.17
C ASN A 223 -13.84 1.91 1.54
N GLU A 224 -14.61 2.96 1.78
CA GLU A 224 -16.05 2.91 2.10
C GLU A 224 -16.42 1.88 3.18
N PRO A 225 -15.74 1.84 4.34
CA PRO A 225 -16.01 0.82 5.35
C PRO A 225 -17.45 0.90 5.91
N ASP A 226 -18.10 2.05 5.78
CA ASP A 226 -19.51 2.28 6.14
C ASP A 226 -20.50 1.60 5.16
N ALA A 227 -20.06 1.13 4.01
CA ALA A 227 -20.89 0.34 3.09
C ALA A 227 -21.50 -0.88 3.79
N LEU A 228 -20.76 -1.48 4.74
CA LEU A 228 -21.25 -2.54 5.60
C LEU A 228 -22.52 -2.13 6.35
N MET A 229 -22.62 -0.88 6.79
CA MET A 229 -23.77 -0.37 7.55
C MET A 229 -24.92 0.07 6.66
N ARG A 230 -24.63 0.85 5.63
CA ARG A 230 -25.67 1.43 4.76
C ARG A 230 -26.51 0.37 4.05
N TRP A 231 -25.90 -0.72 3.65
CA TRP A 231 -26.51 -1.69 2.75
C TRP A 231 -26.93 -2.99 3.42
N ARG A 232 -26.46 -3.29 4.63
CA ARG A 232 -26.58 -4.62 5.22
C ARG A 232 -27.23 -4.67 6.58
N ILE A 233 -26.89 -3.76 7.47
CA ILE A 233 -27.44 -3.76 8.81
C ILE A 233 -28.88 -3.28 8.81
N ASP A 234 -29.21 -2.32 7.95
CA ASP A 234 -30.58 -1.85 7.79
C ASP A 234 -31.49 -2.95 7.18
N GLN A 235 -30.93 -3.92 6.47
CA GLN A 235 -31.66 -5.08 5.92
C GLN A 235 -31.67 -6.30 6.86
N LYS A 236 -31.04 -6.21 8.03
CA LYS A 236 -30.95 -7.27 9.05
C LYS A 236 -30.33 -8.60 8.59
N ASP A 237 -29.55 -8.57 7.51
CA ASP A 237 -29.07 -9.78 6.84
C ASP A 237 -27.67 -10.22 7.30
N LEU A 238 -26.99 -9.42 8.14
CA LEU A 238 -25.61 -9.68 8.50
C LEU A 238 -25.49 -10.33 9.88
N LYS A 239 -24.89 -11.50 9.92
CA LYS A 239 -24.60 -12.24 11.16
C LYS A 239 -23.13 -12.65 11.22
N TYR A 240 -22.63 -12.77 12.44
CA TYR A 240 -21.40 -13.47 12.69
C TYR A 240 -21.56 -14.96 12.35
N ARG A 241 -20.42 -15.66 12.25
CA ARG A 241 -20.41 -17.09 11.95
C ARG A 241 -21.19 -17.96 12.96
N ASP A 242 -21.25 -17.53 14.21
CA ASP A 242 -22.01 -18.20 15.29
C ASP A 242 -23.53 -17.93 15.24
N GLY A 243 -23.98 -17.17 14.23
CA GLY A 243 -25.38 -16.81 14.08
C GLY A 243 -25.80 -15.55 14.84
N THR A 244 -24.91 -14.94 15.62
CA THR A 244 -25.21 -13.70 16.35
C THR A 244 -25.44 -12.56 15.37
N PRO A 245 -26.58 -11.84 15.45
CA PRO A 245 -26.83 -10.68 14.59
C PRO A 245 -25.81 -9.57 14.80
N LEU A 246 -25.37 -8.95 13.70
CA LEU A 246 -24.51 -7.77 13.76
C LEU A 246 -25.38 -6.53 13.93
N SER A 247 -25.38 -5.94 15.12
CA SER A 247 -26.08 -4.69 15.37
C SER A 247 -25.36 -3.49 14.75
N LYS A 248 -26.05 -2.37 14.61
CA LYS A 248 -25.52 -1.11 14.09
C LYS A 248 -24.35 -0.58 14.94
N GLU A 249 -24.51 -0.63 16.26
CA GLU A 249 -23.48 -0.23 17.23
C GLU A 249 -22.24 -1.12 17.12
N LYS A 250 -22.46 -2.41 16.97
CA LYS A 250 -21.38 -3.39 16.82
C LYS A 250 -20.58 -3.14 15.52
N ALA A 251 -21.30 -2.85 14.42
CA ALA A 251 -20.66 -2.53 13.15
C ALA A 251 -19.85 -1.23 13.22
N TRP A 252 -20.37 -0.19 13.88
CA TRP A 252 -19.60 1.03 14.12
C TRP A 252 -18.35 0.77 14.93
N THR A 253 -18.46 -0.02 16.01
CA THR A 253 -17.31 -0.42 16.82
C THR A 253 -16.28 -1.16 15.98
N MET A 254 -16.70 -2.12 15.17
CA MET A 254 -15.86 -2.90 14.28
C MET A 254 -15.11 -2.01 13.27
N ILE A 255 -15.82 -1.11 12.59
CA ILE A 255 -15.23 -0.17 11.64
C ILE A 255 -14.24 0.75 12.35
N THR A 256 -14.63 1.33 13.48
CA THR A 256 -13.78 2.26 14.23
C THR A 256 -12.52 1.59 14.75
N ASN A 257 -12.62 0.36 15.27
CA ASN A 257 -11.47 -0.42 15.73
C ASN A 257 -10.50 -0.70 14.58
N ALA A 258 -11.01 -1.13 13.43
CA ALA A 258 -10.17 -1.41 12.26
C ALA A 258 -9.44 -0.15 11.79
N LEU A 259 -10.16 0.95 11.55
CA LEU A 259 -9.58 2.22 11.09
C LEU A 259 -8.54 2.77 12.07
N ASN A 260 -8.85 2.76 13.37
CA ASN A 260 -7.92 3.25 14.40
C ASN A 260 -6.68 2.37 14.51
N THR A 261 -6.83 1.05 14.43
CA THR A 261 -5.72 0.11 14.58
C THR A 261 -4.76 0.22 13.40
N VAL A 262 -5.28 0.17 12.18
CA VAL A 262 -4.48 0.28 10.95
C VAL A 262 -3.91 1.69 10.79
N GLY A 263 -4.69 2.74 11.08
CA GLY A 263 -4.22 4.12 11.05
C GLY A 263 -3.10 4.40 12.06
N LYS A 264 -3.17 3.82 13.28
CA LYS A 264 -2.05 3.89 14.25
C LYS A 264 -0.79 3.22 13.73
N ALA A 265 -0.89 2.14 12.97
CA ALA A 265 0.26 1.47 12.39
C ALA A 265 1.01 2.41 11.42
N VAL A 266 0.29 3.17 10.58
CA VAL A 266 0.88 4.21 9.71
C VAL A 266 1.54 5.31 10.55
N LYS A 267 0.86 5.81 11.58
CA LYS A 267 1.40 6.86 12.47
C LYS A 267 2.65 6.43 13.25
N ASN A 268 2.77 5.13 13.51
CA ASN A 268 3.91 4.56 14.25
C ASN A 268 5.03 4.07 13.34
N SER A 269 4.84 4.06 12.02
CA SER A 269 5.86 3.72 11.05
C SER A 269 6.96 4.79 10.98
N SER A 270 8.02 4.53 10.24
CA SER A 270 9.10 5.51 10.04
C SER A 270 8.73 6.66 9.10
N TYR A 271 7.56 6.60 8.41
CA TYR A 271 7.08 7.59 7.46
C TYR A 271 5.65 8.04 7.84
N ARG A 272 5.54 9.13 8.59
CA ARG A 272 4.24 9.60 9.11
C ARG A 272 3.58 10.55 8.13
N VAL A 273 2.31 10.27 7.82
CA VAL A 273 1.44 11.12 7.01
C VAL A 273 0.08 11.33 7.68
N VAL A 274 -0.73 12.26 7.15
CA VAL A 274 -2.15 12.44 7.51
C VAL A 274 -2.95 11.21 7.15
#